data_061644cd69af7230afb55c5bc935cb02
#
_entry.id   061644cd69af7230afb55c5bc935cb02
#
_cell.length_a   1.000
_cell.length_b   1.000
_cell.length_c   1.000
_cell.angle_alpha   90.00
_cell.angle_beta   90.00
_cell.angle_gamma   90.00
#
_symmetry.space_group_name_H-M   'P 1'
#
loop_
_entity.id
_entity.type
_entity.pdbx_description
1 polymer ?
#
loop_
_entity_poly.entity_id
_entity_poly.type
_entity_poly.pdbx_seq_one_letter_code
_entity_poly.pdbx_strand_id
1 'polypeptide(L)'
;MKKLTLLALCALALPAHADFYWLAVGIPSGANGHVNNGLGNYLVLANDDPTVVFDAVKLYDMRRTTTGQNRLYKNNNQNATPPYEGCPLGGAHYDLRLPIRDESGNEYTFVGIAAEAFRGNDYLGSIQLPDTLEYINDRAFWQAHYLREFAWPADLTNLRTVGVRILDSCSRLVGPVEWPAKLPNVAQACWNCTALVGFGGTCVTNLGDYAFQSCSSLRTVEFGGTESVTFGNCDFQSDSALKTVLFHDNPPTLNAYILGFNPSTGAGVGNTAFDWWSSAGATVYIPLNAAKDGPTEKWSAFKTAYEAAKDGNAVTFPTRDAETGEWGVGSIVLKQYNKTVKLRFWEPDSQTTTALLAY
;
A
#
# COMPACT_ATOMS: atom_id res chain seq x y z
N MET A 1 -18.40 10.61 37.13
CA MET A 1 -17.34 10.96 36.17
C MET A 1 -16.28 11.77 36.91
N LYS A 2 -15.16 11.14 37.26
CA LYS A 2 -14.04 11.84 37.87
C LYS A 2 -13.33 12.61 36.76
N LYS A 3 -13.35 13.93 36.80
CA LYS A 3 -12.46 14.77 36.01
C LYS A 3 -11.04 14.39 36.40
N LEU A 4 -10.29 13.79 35.47
CA LEU A 4 -8.86 13.68 35.62
C LEU A 4 -8.31 15.09 35.59
N THR A 5 -7.87 15.57 36.74
CA THR A 5 -7.20 16.86 36.84
C THR A 5 -5.79 16.65 36.33
N LEU A 6 -5.56 16.97 35.08
CA LEU A 6 -4.27 16.94 34.36
C LEU A 6 -3.30 18.03 34.89
N LEU A 7 -3.52 18.56 36.06
CA LEU A 7 -2.89 19.78 36.59
C LEU A 7 -1.61 19.55 37.42
N ALA A 8 -1.09 18.31 37.50
CA ALA A 8 0.05 18.04 38.37
C ALA A 8 1.39 17.70 37.65
N LEU A 9 1.46 17.78 36.33
CA LEU A 9 2.65 17.37 35.58
C LEU A 9 3.52 18.50 35.00
N CYS A 10 3.24 19.77 35.29
CA CYS A 10 3.95 20.89 34.69
C CYS A 10 5.01 21.53 35.58
N ALA A 11 5.95 20.76 36.12
CA ALA A 11 7.07 21.31 36.90
C ALA A 11 8.48 20.93 36.40
N LEU A 12 8.61 20.52 35.14
CA LEU A 12 9.94 20.37 34.52
C LEU A 12 10.12 21.47 33.47
N ALA A 13 11.21 22.25 33.58
CA ALA A 13 11.57 23.29 32.62
C ALA A 13 11.80 22.63 31.25
N LEU A 14 10.78 22.71 30.38
CA LEU A 14 10.80 22.24 29.00
C LEU A 14 11.35 23.32 28.08
N PRO A 15 11.98 22.97 26.96
CA PRO A 15 12.52 23.94 26.02
C PRO A 15 11.42 24.84 25.41
N ALA A 16 11.82 26.06 24.99
CA ALA A 16 10.95 27.18 24.64
C ALA A 16 10.11 27.04 23.34
N HIS A 17 9.85 25.84 22.86
CA HIS A 17 8.94 25.57 21.75
C HIS A 17 7.84 24.61 22.21
N ALA A 18 6.60 25.05 22.04
CA ALA A 18 5.42 24.27 22.34
C ALA A 18 5.23 23.16 21.29
N ASP A 19 5.86 22.01 21.51
CA ASP A 19 5.82 20.89 20.56
C ASP A 19 4.72 19.90 20.96
N PHE A 20 4.04 19.38 19.96
CA PHE A 20 3.10 18.28 20.14
C PHE A 20 3.86 16.96 20.34
N TYR A 21 3.36 16.13 21.23
CA TYR A 21 3.89 14.79 21.48
C TYR A 21 2.79 13.83 21.90
N TRP A 22 3.08 12.53 21.83
CA TRP A 22 2.21 11.49 22.31
C TRP A 22 2.53 11.19 23.79
N LEU A 23 1.61 11.47 24.70
CA LEU A 23 1.76 11.11 26.09
C LEU A 23 1.29 9.69 26.33
N ALA A 24 2.19 8.82 26.82
CA ALA A 24 1.88 7.47 27.25
C ALA A 24 1.35 7.49 28.68
N VAL A 25 0.07 7.18 28.85
CA VAL A 25 -0.61 7.20 30.14
C VAL A 25 -0.83 5.78 30.65
N GLY A 26 -0.39 5.50 31.88
CA GLY A 26 -0.61 4.22 32.54
C GLY A 26 -2.07 4.00 32.94
N ILE A 27 -2.60 2.80 32.67
CA ILE A 27 -3.84 2.37 33.31
C ILE A 27 -3.47 1.71 34.65
N PRO A 28 -4.25 1.96 35.71
CA PRO A 28 -4.11 1.22 36.97
C PRO A 28 -4.19 -0.30 36.70
N SER A 29 -3.27 -1.06 37.28
CA SER A 29 -3.24 -2.51 37.16
C SER A 29 -4.59 -3.08 37.65
N GLY A 30 -5.23 -3.90 36.82
CA GLY A 30 -6.52 -4.54 37.13
C GLY A 30 -7.72 -4.04 36.36
N ALA A 31 -7.64 -2.93 35.62
CA ALA A 31 -8.72 -2.50 34.73
C ALA A 31 -8.63 -3.31 33.43
N ASN A 32 -9.60 -4.16 33.16
CA ASN A 32 -9.75 -4.94 31.92
C ASN A 32 -8.58 -5.87 31.54
N GLY A 33 -7.81 -6.38 32.50
CA GLY A 33 -6.73 -7.32 32.27
C GLY A 33 -5.50 -6.74 31.55
N HIS A 34 -5.34 -5.43 31.53
CA HIS A 34 -4.19 -4.77 30.96
C HIS A 34 -3.01 -4.75 31.91
N VAL A 35 -1.84 -5.12 31.42
CA VAL A 35 -0.58 -5.04 32.16
C VAL A 35 0.09 -3.72 31.79
N ASN A 36 0.39 -2.90 32.78
CA ASN A 36 1.21 -1.70 32.59
C ASN A 36 2.64 -2.12 32.24
N ASN A 37 3.06 -1.86 31.01
CA ASN A 37 4.35 -2.27 30.47
C ASN A 37 5.41 -1.16 30.56
N GLY A 38 5.18 -0.13 31.36
CA GLY A 38 6.10 0.98 31.56
C GLY A 38 6.02 2.12 30.54
N LEU A 39 5.30 1.93 29.42
CA LEU A 39 4.99 3.00 28.46
C LEU A 39 3.51 3.41 28.46
N GLY A 40 2.74 2.94 29.44
CA GLY A 40 1.29 3.15 29.44
C GLY A 40 0.54 2.31 28.41
N ASN A 41 -0.76 2.17 28.60
CA ASN A 41 -1.64 1.42 27.69
C ASN A 41 -2.36 2.35 26.71
N TYR A 42 -2.21 3.65 26.85
CA TYR A 42 -2.87 4.68 26.03
C TYR A 42 -1.86 5.74 25.62
N LEU A 43 -2.09 6.30 24.43
CA LEU A 43 -1.41 7.49 23.96
C LEU A 43 -2.42 8.62 23.81
N VAL A 44 -2.04 9.79 24.30
CA VAL A 44 -2.82 11.03 24.21
C VAL A 44 -1.95 12.05 23.49
N LEU A 45 -2.51 12.75 22.53
CA LEU A 45 -1.82 13.88 21.94
C LEU A 45 -1.78 15.02 22.98
N ALA A 46 -0.60 15.49 23.29
CA ALA A 46 -0.35 16.54 24.27
C ALA A 46 0.53 17.65 23.67
N ASN A 47 0.58 18.78 24.34
CA ASN A 47 1.39 19.93 23.94
C ASN A 47 2.03 20.55 25.18
N ASP A 48 3.24 21.07 25.07
CA ASP A 48 3.98 21.69 26.18
C ASP A 48 3.38 23.04 26.60
N ASP A 49 2.55 23.67 25.76
CA ASP A 49 1.86 24.91 26.11
C ASP A 49 0.61 24.62 26.96
N PRO A 50 0.60 24.98 28.25
CA PRO A 50 -0.54 24.72 29.12
C PRO A 50 -1.79 25.57 28.78
N THR A 51 -1.67 26.53 27.88
CA THR A 51 -2.82 27.35 27.39
C THR A 51 -3.55 26.64 26.23
N VAL A 52 -2.96 25.68 25.61
CA VAL A 52 -3.62 24.86 24.58
C VAL A 52 -4.54 23.87 25.27
N VAL A 53 -5.82 24.17 25.25
CA VAL A 53 -6.87 23.28 25.77
C VAL A 53 -7.13 22.21 24.70
N PHE A 54 -6.67 21.00 24.94
CA PHE A 54 -7.13 19.85 24.17
C PHE A 54 -8.54 19.51 24.63
N ASP A 55 -9.50 19.53 23.74
CA ASP A 55 -10.74 18.79 23.93
C ASP A 55 -10.35 17.35 24.24
N ALA A 56 -10.85 16.82 25.36
CA ALA A 56 -10.41 15.57 25.96
C ALA A 56 -10.25 14.47 24.92
N VAL A 57 -9.02 14.24 24.50
CA VAL A 57 -8.67 13.14 23.58
C VAL A 57 -9.00 11.86 24.31
N LYS A 58 -10.04 11.16 23.86
CA LYS A 58 -10.34 9.83 24.38
C LYS A 58 -9.22 8.89 23.95
N LEU A 59 -8.63 8.28 24.95
CA LEU A 59 -7.48 7.39 24.90
C LEU A 59 -7.75 6.20 24.03
N TYR A 60 -6.83 5.89 23.09
CA TYR A 60 -6.80 4.62 22.42
C TYR A 60 -6.16 3.57 23.32
N ASP A 61 -6.76 2.39 23.38
CA ASP A 61 -6.17 1.23 24.03
C ASP A 61 -5.03 0.71 23.11
N MET A 62 -3.81 1.13 23.41
CA MET A 62 -2.62 0.70 22.70
C MET A 62 -1.81 -0.23 23.58
N ARG A 63 -1.69 -1.50 23.20
CA ARG A 63 -0.94 -2.49 23.92
C ARG A 63 0.48 -2.59 23.40
N ARG A 64 1.45 -2.70 24.32
CA ARG A 64 2.84 -3.01 24.03
C ARG A 64 3.05 -4.52 23.92
N THR A 65 3.82 -4.99 22.95
CA THR A 65 4.30 -6.39 22.95
C THR A 65 5.51 -6.57 23.85
N THR A 66 5.69 -7.78 24.36
CA THR A 66 6.56 -8.20 25.47
C THR A 66 8.07 -8.05 25.30
N THR A 67 8.58 -7.47 24.23
CA THR A 67 10.01 -7.53 23.90
C THR A 67 10.76 -6.19 23.98
N GLY A 68 10.32 -5.25 24.80
CA GLY A 68 11.11 -4.04 25.08
C GLY A 68 11.15 -2.98 23.98
N GLN A 69 10.55 -3.21 22.81
CA GLN A 69 10.50 -2.26 21.71
C GLN A 69 9.17 -1.49 21.71
N ASN A 70 9.19 -0.24 21.27
CA ASN A 70 8.02 0.63 21.19
C ASN A 70 7.08 0.19 20.08
N ARG A 71 6.11 -0.64 20.39
CA ARG A 71 5.12 -1.16 19.43
C ARG A 71 3.76 -0.61 19.78
N LEU A 72 3.06 -0.06 18.77
CA LEU A 72 1.65 0.27 18.89
C LEU A 72 0.81 -0.99 18.81
N TYR A 73 -0.04 -1.16 19.80
CA TYR A 73 -0.96 -2.29 19.88
C TYR A 73 -2.38 -1.75 20.07
N LYS A 74 -3.28 -2.02 19.15
CA LYS A 74 -4.71 -1.85 19.36
C LYS A 74 -5.33 -3.19 19.72
N ASN A 75 -6.23 -3.17 20.69
CA ASN A 75 -7.07 -4.35 20.93
C ASN A 75 -8.03 -4.53 19.76
N ASN A 76 -8.21 -5.76 19.33
CA ASN A 76 -9.04 -6.24 18.24
C ASN A 76 -10.54 -5.97 18.49
N ASN A 77 -10.92 -4.71 18.67
CA ASN A 77 -12.32 -4.34 18.85
C ASN A 77 -12.81 -3.64 17.59
N GLN A 78 -13.68 -4.32 16.85
CA GLN A 78 -14.31 -3.82 15.61
C GLN A 78 -15.09 -2.51 15.81
N ASN A 79 -15.31 -2.10 17.05
CA ASN A 79 -15.95 -0.84 17.42
C ASN A 79 -14.90 0.14 17.93
N ALA A 80 -14.10 0.70 17.01
CA ALA A 80 -13.16 1.76 17.38
C ALA A 80 -13.92 2.89 18.07
N THR A 81 -13.50 3.21 19.31
CA THR A 81 -14.02 4.39 20.01
C THR A 81 -13.46 5.63 19.33
N PRO A 82 -14.27 6.69 19.12
CA PRO A 82 -13.73 7.93 18.58
C PRO A 82 -12.59 8.46 19.45
N PRO A 83 -11.52 9.01 18.84
CA PRO A 83 -10.35 9.49 19.56
C PRO A 83 -10.69 10.66 20.52
N TYR A 84 -11.72 11.41 20.20
CA TYR A 84 -12.29 12.48 21.05
C TYR A 84 -13.81 12.54 20.85
N GLU A 85 -14.50 13.14 21.79
CA GLU A 85 -15.95 13.32 21.68
C GLU A 85 -16.30 14.18 20.47
N GLY A 86 -17.19 13.67 19.61
CA GLY A 86 -17.59 14.36 18.38
C GLY A 86 -16.67 14.12 17.18
N CYS A 87 -15.62 13.31 17.28
CA CYS A 87 -14.79 12.96 16.11
C CYS A 87 -15.64 12.28 15.04
N PRO A 88 -15.72 12.85 13.83
CA PRO A 88 -16.42 12.21 12.72
C PRO A 88 -15.63 11.01 12.19
N LEU A 89 -16.30 10.13 11.44
CA LEU A 89 -15.65 9.05 10.72
C LEU A 89 -14.62 9.61 9.72
N GLY A 90 -13.38 9.12 9.77
CA GLY A 90 -12.26 9.63 8.99
C GLY A 90 -11.74 11.01 9.42
N GLY A 91 -12.12 11.49 10.60
CA GLY A 91 -11.69 12.79 11.13
C GLY A 91 -10.42 12.74 11.98
N ALA A 92 -9.90 11.55 12.28
CA ALA A 92 -8.66 11.41 13.04
C ALA A 92 -7.44 11.36 12.12
N HIS A 93 -6.47 12.23 12.37
CA HIS A 93 -5.21 12.34 11.63
C HIS A 93 -4.05 12.05 12.58
N TYR A 94 -3.34 10.94 12.37
CA TYR A 94 -2.25 10.54 13.24
C TYR A 94 -0.90 10.87 12.63
N ASP A 95 -0.08 11.64 13.37
CA ASP A 95 1.32 11.85 13.04
C ASP A 95 2.20 11.04 13.99
N LEU A 96 2.65 9.87 13.54
CA LEU A 96 3.51 8.99 14.33
C LEU A 96 4.99 9.42 14.31
N ARG A 97 5.33 10.52 13.63
CA ARG A 97 6.66 11.13 13.69
C ARG A 97 6.89 11.90 14.98
N LEU A 98 5.80 12.29 15.65
CA LEU A 98 5.88 12.97 16.94
C LEU A 98 6.46 12.03 18.00
N PRO A 99 7.30 12.54 18.92
CA PRO A 99 7.85 11.74 19.99
C PRO A 99 6.77 11.23 20.94
N ILE A 100 7.02 10.12 21.59
CA ILE A 100 6.21 9.62 22.70
C ILE A 100 6.92 10.02 23.98
N ARG A 101 6.19 10.56 24.98
CA ARG A 101 6.70 10.77 26.33
C ARG A 101 5.93 9.89 27.31
N ASP A 102 6.61 9.33 28.29
CA ASP A 102 5.95 8.70 29.44
C ASP A 102 5.63 9.74 30.54
N GLU A 103 4.94 9.30 31.58
CA GLU A 103 4.59 10.17 32.72
C GLU A 103 5.82 10.71 33.48
N SER A 104 7.01 10.13 33.26
CA SER A 104 8.28 10.56 33.82
C SER A 104 9.05 11.51 32.89
N GLY A 105 8.52 11.80 31.70
CA GLY A 105 9.16 12.65 30.69
C GLY A 105 10.23 11.97 29.83
N ASN A 106 10.39 10.64 29.92
CA ASN A 106 11.29 9.93 29.01
C ASN A 106 10.71 9.91 27.60
N GLU A 107 11.55 10.16 26.60
CA GLU A 107 11.15 10.16 25.20
C GLU A 107 11.39 8.82 24.51
N TYR A 108 10.48 8.50 23.60
CA TYR A 108 10.50 7.29 22.79
C TYR A 108 10.04 7.63 21.36
N THR A 109 10.35 6.76 20.39
CA THR A 109 9.90 6.88 19.02
C THR A 109 9.12 5.64 18.59
N PHE A 110 8.24 5.79 17.61
CA PHE A 110 7.58 4.63 17.01
C PHE A 110 8.58 3.86 16.13
N VAL A 111 8.71 2.57 16.39
CA VAL A 111 9.57 1.67 15.60
C VAL A 111 8.78 0.56 14.91
N GLY A 112 7.47 0.46 15.14
CA GLY A 112 6.68 -0.57 14.50
C GLY A 112 5.19 -0.43 14.71
N ILE A 113 4.44 -1.00 13.79
CA ILE A 113 2.98 -1.14 13.86
C ILE A 113 2.66 -2.61 14.01
N ALA A 114 1.97 -2.96 15.11
CA ALA A 114 1.61 -4.33 15.40
C ALA A 114 0.54 -4.87 14.45
N ALA A 115 0.39 -6.19 14.42
CA ALA A 115 -0.67 -6.83 13.66
C ALA A 115 -2.05 -6.29 14.12
N GLU A 116 -2.89 -5.97 13.13
CA GLU A 116 -4.25 -5.49 13.34
C GLU A 116 -4.37 -4.20 14.19
N ALA A 117 -3.28 -3.41 14.34
CA ALA A 117 -3.24 -2.25 15.23
C ALA A 117 -4.35 -1.22 14.95
N PHE A 118 -4.68 -0.98 13.70
CA PHE A 118 -5.74 -0.06 13.26
C PHE A 118 -6.89 -0.78 12.57
N ARG A 119 -7.05 -2.10 12.79
CA ARG A 119 -8.14 -2.88 12.20
C ARG A 119 -9.51 -2.29 12.56
N GLY A 120 -10.34 -2.07 11.54
CA GLY A 120 -11.69 -1.54 11.71
C GLY A 120 -11.74 -0.15 12.36
N ASN A 121 -10.66 0.63 12.27
CA ASN A 121 -10.63 1.98 12.78
C ASN A 121 -11.26 2.96 11.79
N ASP A 122 -12.58 3.11 11.84
CA ASP A 122 -13.34 3.98 10.94
C ASP A 122 -13.13 5.47 11.23
N TYR A 123 -12.52 5.84 12.35
CA TYR A 123 -12.17 7.23 12.64
C TYR A 123 -10.85 7.66 12.00
N LEU A 124 -9.99 6.72 11.63
CA LEU A 124 -8.70 7.00 11.01
C LEU A 124 -8.90 7.57 9.59
N GLY A 125 -8.55 8.82 9.38
CA GLY A 125 -8.59 9.50 8.09
C GLY A 125 -7.27 9.56 7.37
N SER A 126 -6.17 9.78 8.10
CA SER A 126 -4.82 9.74 7.58
C SER A 126 -3.81 9.32 8.64
N ILE A 127 -2.66 8.83 8.19
CA ILE A 127 -1.56 8.46 9.06
C ILE A 127 -0.23 8.85 8.42
N GLN A 128 0.65 9.46 9.21
CA GLN A 128 2.02 9.77 8.82
C GLN A 128 2.98 8.86 9.58
N LEU A 129 3.79 8.11 8.84
CA LEU A 129 4.69 7.13 9.40
C LEU A 129 6.09 7.72 9.61
N PRO A 130 6.80 7.38 10.72
CA PRO A 130 8.11 7.92 11.01
C PRO A 130 9.23 7.15 10.29
N ASP A 131 10.33 7.83 10.02
CA ASP A 131 11.56 7.24 9.44
C ASP A 131 12.23 6.21 10.35
N THR A 132 11.87 6.18 11.63
CA THR A 132 12.31 5.17 12.61
C THR A 132 11.60 3.83 12.50
N LEU A 133 10.62 3.71 11.58
CA LEU A 133 9.79 2.52 11.46
C LEU A 133 10.60 1.33 10.94
N GLU A 134 10.59 0.22 11.68
CA GLU A 134 11.29 -1.02 11.34
C GLU A 134 10.34 -2.08 10.74
N TYR A 135 9.07 -2.05 11.10
CA TYR A 135 8.09 -3.04 10.61
C TYR A 135 6.66 -2.51 10.65
N ILE A 136 5.84 -3.05 9.74
CA ILE A 136 4.38 -3.02 9.78
C ILE A 136 3.92 -4.47 9.72
N ASN A 137 3.21 -4.95 10.73
CA ASN A 137 2.78 -6.34 10.77
C ASN A 137 1.46 -6.57 10.01
N ASP A 138 1.05 -7.84 9.92
CA ASP A 138 -0.11 -8.28 9.16
C ASP A 138 -1.37 -7.51 9.51
N ARG A 139 -2.14 -7.13 8.47
CA ARG A 139 -3.46 -6.50 8.63
C ARG A 139 -3.46 -5.22 9.46
N ALA A 140 -2.32 -4.51 9.52
CA ALA A 140 -2.16 -3.34 10.39
C ALA A 140 -3.30 -2.33 10.27
N PHE A 141 -3.78 -2.05 9.06
CA PHE A 141 -4.89 -1.13 8.77
C PHE A 141 -6.12 -1.83 8.18
N TRP A 142 -6.22 -3.16 8.32
CA TRP A 142 -7.32 -3.93 7.77
C TRP A 142 -8.68 -3.36 8.16
N GLN A 143 -9.56 -3.12 7.15
CA GLN A 143 -10.88 -2.53 7.37
C GLN A 143 -10.88 -1.14 8.03
N ALA A 144 -9.81 -0.36 7.90
CA ALA A 144 -9.84 1.07 8.20
C ALA A 144 -10.54 1.80 7.04
N HIS A 145 -11.87 1.65 6.97
CA HIS A 145 -12.66 2.04 5.79
C HIS A 145 -12.56 3.52 5.43
N TYR A 146 -12.29 4.39 6.40
CA TYR A 146 -12.22 5.84 6.21
C TYR A 146 -10.80 6.37 6.04
N LEU A 147 -9.78 5.51 6.05
CA LEU A 147 -8.41 5.89 5.71
C LEU A 147 -8.36 6.35 4.25
N ARG A 148 -8.04 7.63 4.03
CA ARG A 148 -7.99 8.27 2.71
C ARG A 148 -6.59 8.46 2.19
N GLU A 149 -5.65 8.68 3.11
CA GLU A 149 -4.26 8.99 2.80
C GLU A 149 -3.34 8.06 3.58
N PHE A 150 -2.46 7.41 2.85
CA PHE A 150 -1.40 6.58 3.40
C PHE A 150 -0.09 6.93 2.68
N ALA A 151 0.90 7.35 3.43
CA ALA A 151 2.22 7.63 2.90
C ALA A 151 3.27 6.82 3.65
N TRP A 152 4.19 6.22 2.89
CA TRP A 152 5.38 5.60 3.46
C TRP A 152 6.29 6.66 4.09
N PRO A 153 7.17 6.28 5.06
CA PRO A 153 8.21 7.16 5.54
C PRO A 153 9.08 7.68 4.40
N ALA A 154 9.59 8.90 4.53
CA ALA A 154 10.49 9.48 3.52
C ALA A 154 11.83 8.71 3.47
N ASP A 155 12.34 8.28 4.63
CA ASP A 155 13.48 7.38 4.75
C ASP A 155 13.04 5.98 5.21
N LEU A 156 13.29 5.01 4.35
CA LEU A 156 12.95 3.60 4.58
C LEU A 156 14.15 2.77 5.07
N THR A 157 15.25 3.41 5.44
CA THR A 157 16.49 2.70 5.84
C THR A 157 16.23 1.69 6.95
N ASN A 158 15.40 2.03 7.92
CA ASN A 158 15.08 1.19 9.06
C ASN A 158 14.01 0.14 8.76
N LEU A 159 13.13 0.36 7.79
CA LEU A 159 12.02 -0.54 7.50
C LEU A 159 12.54 -1.88 6.96
N ARG A 160 12.24 -2.97 7.66
CA ARG A 160 12.74 -4.33 7.37
C ARG A 160 11.65 -5.24 6.86
N THR A 161 10.44 -5.12 7.40
CA THR A 161 9.34 -6.03 7.07
C THR A 161 8.02 -5.30 6.97
N VAL A 162 7.22 -5.73 5.98
CA VAL A 162 5.80 -5.38 5.86
C VAL A 162 5.02 -6.68 5.75
N GLY A 163 4.02 -6.80 6.59
CA GLY A 163 3.16 -7.98 6.65
C GLY A 163 2.16 -8.04 5.50
N VAL A 164 1.36 -9.10 5.51
CA VAL A 164 0.31 -9.30 4.50
C VAL A 164 -0.94 -8.45 4.82
N ARG A 165 -1.66 -8.04 3.78
CA ARG A 165 -3.00 -7.39 3.86
C ARG A 165 -3.02 -6.10 4.67
N ILE A 166 -1.94 -5.33 4.63
CA ILE A 166 -1.79 -4.14 5.51
C ILE A 166 -2.85 -3.07 5.24
N LEU A 167 -3.30 -2.88 4.00
CA LEU A 167 -4.30 -1.89 3.59
C LEU A 167 -5.60 -2.54 3.09
N ASP A 168 -5.78 -3.85 3.30
CA ASP A 168 -6.96 -4.58 2.85
C ASP A 168 -8.24 -3.93 3.36
N SER A 169 -9.18 -3.73 2.45
CA SER A 169 -10.49 -3.10 2.71
C SER A 169 -10.42 -1.64 3.24
N CYS A 170 -9.32 -0.92 2.96
CA CYS A 170 -9.27 0.53 3.11
C CYS A 170 -10.06 1.18 1.96
N SER A 171 -11.38 1.07 2.01
CA SER A 171 -12.27 1.35 0.87
C SER A 171 -12.32 2.81 0.42
N ARG A 172 -11.81 3.76 1.23
CA ARG A 172 -11.70 5.18 0.89
C ARG A 172 -10.28 5.67 0.64
N LEU A 173 -9.31 4.75 0.57
CA LEU A 173 -7.96 5.09 0.17
C LEU A 173 -7.95 5.50 -1.30
N VAL A 174 -7.70 6.79 -1.59
CA VAL A 174 -7.90 7.38 -2.94
C VAL A 174 -6.61 7.50 -3.72
N GLY A 175 -5.53 7.95 -3.07
CA GLY A 175 -4.27 8.30 -3.73
C GLY A 175 -3.59 7.11 -4.40
N PRO A 176 -2.65 7.37 -5.30
CA PRO A 176 -1.76 6.31 -5.71
C PRO A 176 -0.97 5.80 -4.50
N VAL A 177 -0.82 4.50 -4.40
CA VAL A 177 0.10 3.90 -3.43
C VAL A 177 1.41 3.60 -4.14
N GLU A 178 2.45 4.38 -3.82
CA GLU A 178 3.81 4.12 -4.29
C GLU A 178 4.43 3.06 -3.40
N TRP A 179 4.67 1.85 -3.95
CA TRP A 179 5.22 0.76 -3.17
C TRP A 179 6.75 0.88 -3.04
N PRO A 180 7.30 0.80 -1.83
CA PRO A 180 8.71 1.05 -1.61
C PRO A 180 9.63 0.07 -2.32
N ALA A 181 10.69 0.58 -2.93
CA ALA A 181 11.70 -0.21 -3.64
C ALA A 181 12.35 -1.31 -2.77
N LYS A 182 12.43 -1.08 -1.47
CA LYS A 182 13.02 -2.00 -0.49
C LYS A 182 12.14 -3.22 -0.19
N LEU A 183 10.84 -3.17 -0.56
CA LEU A 183 9.84 -4.16 -0.22
C LEU A 183 9.34 -4.87 -1.49
N PRO A 184 10.00 -5.93 -1.95
CA PRO A 184 9.69 -6.54 -3.25
C PRO A 184 8.34 -7.28 -3.30
N ASN A 185 7.71 -7.54 -2.14
CA ASN A 185 6.45 -8.28 -2.03
C ASN A 185 5.30 -7.39 -1.59
N VAL A 186 4.19 -7.42 -2.32
CA VAL A 186 2.96 -6.66 -1.99
C VAL A 186 2.02 -7.45 -1.06
N ALA A 187 1.99 -8.77 -1.18
CA ALA A 187 1.33 -9.69 -0.25
C ALA A 187 -0.13 -9.33 0.09
N GLN A 188 -1.00 -9.21 -0.92
CA GLN A 188 -2.42 -8.87 -0.76
C GLN A 188 -2.69 -7.48 -0.15
N ALA A 189 -1.73 -6.56 -0.25
CA ALA A 189 -1.76 -5.33 0.53
C ALA A 189 -2.99 -4.46 0.28
N CYS A 190 -3.50 -4.39 -0.95
CA CYS A 190 -4.57 -3.48 -1.37
C CYS A 190 -5.88 -4.19 -1.75
N TRP A 191 -6.12 -5.41 -1.27
CA TRP A 191 -7.38 -6.10 -1.55
C TRP A 191 -8.58 -5.22 -1.13
N ASN A 192 -9.58 -5.11 -2.02
CA ASN A 192 -10.84 -4.37 -1.78
C ASN A 192 -10.66 -2.88 -1.42
N CYS A 193 -9.59 -2.24 -1.91
CA CYS A 193 -9.41 -0.79 -1.82
C CYS A 193 -10.19 -0.11 -2.95
N THR A 194 -11.52 -0.03 -2.81
CA THR A 194 -12.45 0.33 -3.91
C THR A 194 -12.28 1.73 -4.45
N ALA A 195 -11.70 2.67 -3.69
CA ALA A 195 -11.43 4.04 -4.12
C ALA A 195 -10.01 4.25 -4.65
N LEU A 196 -9.11 3.25 -4.53
CA LEU A 196 -7.73 3.35 -4.98
C LEU A 196 -7.67 3.59 -6.49
N VAL A 197 -6.94 4.64 -6.92
CA VAL A 197 -6.89 5.03 -8.34
C VAL A 197 -5.60 4.61 -9.04
N GLY A 198 -4.52 4.37 -8.29
CA GLY A 198 -3.23 4.02 -8.88
C GLY A 198 -2.31 3.24 -7.92
N PHE A 199 -1.36 2.52 -8.52
CA PHE A 199 -0.32 1.79 -7.81
C PHE A 199 1.01 1.87 -8.56
N GLY A 200 2.03 2.41 -7.90
CA GLY A 200 3.42 2.44 -8.36
C GLY A 200 4.22 1.30 -7.72
N GLY A 201 4.58 0.29 -8.52
CA GLY A 201 5.27 -0.91 -8.05
C GLY A 201 6.49 -1.27 -8.90
N THR A 202 7.29 -0.28 -9.33
CA THR A 202 8.43 -0.51 -10.24
C THR A 202 9.49 -1.46 -9.70
N CYS A 203 9.61 -1.58 -8.39
CA CYS A 203 10.56 -2.48 -7.71
C CYS A 203 9.90 -3.75 -7.15
N VAL A 204 8.62 -3.96 -7.41
CA VAL A 204 7.88 -5.14 -6.95
C VAL A 204 8.28 -6.34 -7.80
N THR A 205 8.64 -7.44 -7.14
CA THR A 205 8.97 -8.72 -7.78
C THR A 205 7.88 -9.77 -7.59
N ASN A 206 7.02 -9.60 -6.58
CA ASN A 206 5.92 -10.53 -6.29
C ASN A 206 4.71 -9.79 -5.74
N LEU A 207 3.57 -9.93 -6.41
CA LEU A 207 2.30 -9.39 -5.92
C LEU A 207 1.65 -10.30 -4.86
N GLY A 208 1.86 -11.60 -4.95
CA GLY A 208 1.08 -12.60 -4.21
C GLY A 208 -0.33 -12.74 -4.78
N ASP A 209 -1.21 -13.47 -4.10
CA ASP A 209 -2.59 -13.64 -4.56
C ASP A 209 -3.47 -12.47 -4.11
N TYR A 210 -4.43 -12.07 -4.94
CA TYR A 210 -5.48 -11.06 -4.64
C TYR A 210 -4.96 -9.65 -4.32
N ALA A 211 -3.78 -9.25 -4.82
CA ALA A 211 -3.11 -8.01 -4.43
C ALA A 211 -3.99 -6.76 -4.60
N PHE A 212 -4.77 -6.68 -5.68
CA PHE A 212 -5.68 -5.59 -6.00
C PHE A 212 -7.12 -6.04 -6.24
N GLN A 213 -7.47 -7.30 -5.91
CA GLN A 213 -8.82 -7.80 -6.15
C GLN A 213 -9.87 -6.81 -5.63
N SER A 214 -10.84 -6.47 -6.47
CA SER A 214 -11.94 -5.55 -6.16
C SER A 214 -11.52 -4.08 -5.91
N CYS A 215 -10.39 -3.64 -6.47
CA CYS A 215 -10.03 -2.23 -6.53
C CYS A 215 -10.76 -1.55 -7.70
N SER A 216 -12.07 -1.40 -7.59
CA SER A 216 -12.96 -1.03 -8.72
C SER A 216 -12.69 0.35 -9.33
N SER A 217 -11.97 1.24 -8.64
CA SER A 217 -11.55 2.55 -9.15
C SER A 217 -10.11 2.55 -9.68
N LEU A 218 -9.36 1.44 -9.57
CA LEU A 218 -7.96 1.35 -9.97
C LEU A 218 -7.83 1.57 -11.49
N ARG A 219 -7.09 2.58 -11.90
CA ARG A 219 -6.95 3.00 -13.31
C ARG A 219 -5.58 2.68 -13.88
N THR A 220 -4.54 2.83 -13.06
CA THR A 220 -3.15 2.69 -13.51
C THR A 220 -2.36 1.84 -12.52
N VAL A 221 -1.55 0.93 -13.08
CA VAL A 221 -0.55 0.17 -12.32
C VAL A 221 0.78 0.17 -13.06
N GLU A 222 1.88 0.24 -12.29
CA GLU A 222 3.24 0.32 -12.82
C GLU A 222 4.11 -0.78 -12.25
N PHE A 223 4.88 -1.46 -13.11
CA PHE A 223 5.73 -2.59 -12.77
C PHE A 223 7.04 -2.61 -13.56
N GLY A 224 7.87 -3.61 -13.28
CA GLY A 224 8.98 -4.02 -14.14
C GLY A 224 10.10 -3.01 -14.29
N GLY A 225 10.42 -2.26 -13.24
CA GLY A 225 11.57 -1.34 -13.25
C GLY A 225 12.90 -2.10 -13.16
N THR A 226 13.30 -2.53 -11.96
CA THR A 226 14.58 -3.23 -11.76
C THR A 226 14.52 -4.71 -12.08
N GLU A 227 13.39 -5.35 -11.79
CA GLU A 227 13.18 -6.79 -11.92
C GLU A 227 11.81 -7.09 -12.53
N SER A 228 11.63 -8.34 -13.00
CA SER A 228 10.34 -8.85 -13.46
C SER A 228 9.39 -9.07 -12.28
N VAL A 229 8.14 -8.72 -12.46
CA VAL A 229 7.08 -8.97 -11.47
C VAL A 229 6.42 -10.33 -11.71
N THR A 230 6.19 -11.06 -10.62
CA THR A 230 5.41 -12.30 -10.61
C THR A 230 3.99 -11.98 -10.15
N PHE A 231 3.01 -12.29 -10.99
CA PHE A 231 1.60 -12.15 -10.66
C PHE A 231 1.07 -13.38 -9.93
N GLY A 232 0.11 -13.16 -9.05
CA GLY A 232 -0.61 -14.20 -8.31
C GLY A 232 -2.02 -14.45 -8.86
N ASN A 233 -2.77 -15.23 -8.10
CA ASN A 233 -4.16 -15.57 -8.41
C ASN A 233 -5.07 -14.37 -8.16
N CYS A 234 -5.96 -14.06 -9.10
CA CYS A 234 -6.99 -13.03 -8.96
C CYS A 234 -6.49 -11.60 -8.66
N ASP A 235 -5.23 -11.25 -8.99
CA ASP A 235 -4.64 -9.96 -8.62
C ASP A 235 -5.47 -8.76 -9.08
N PHE A 236 -6.13 -8.86 -10.24
CA PHE A 236 -6.90 -7.77 -10.83
C PHE A 236 -8.39 -8.12 -11.02
N GLN A 237 -8.88 -9.10 -10.27
CA GLN A 237 -10.27 -9.50 -10.37
C GLN A 237 -11.20 -8.36 -9.93
N SER A 238 -12.16 -8.02 -10.80
CA SER A 238 -13.14 -6.96 -10.57
C SER A 238 -12.60 -5.52 -10.61
N ASP A 239 -11.41 -5.30 -11.19
CA ASP A 239 -10.83 -3.97 -11.38
C ASP A 239 -11.30 -3.35 -12.69
N SER A 240 -12.61 -3.08 -12.77
CA SER A 240 -13.28 -2.67 -14.01
C SER A 240 -12.85 -1.31 -14.57
N ALA A 241 -12.24 -0.47 -13.73
CA ALA A 241 -11.75 0.84 -14.15
C ALA A 241 -10.32 0.80 -14.73
N LEU A 242 -9.61 -0.34 -14.67
CA LEU A 242 -8.22 -0.43 -15.08
C LEU A 242 -8.05 -0.13 -16.58
N LYS A 243 -7.21 0.86 -16.89
CA LYS A 243 -6.96 1.34 -18.25
C LYS A 243 -5.50 1.23 -18.66
N THR A 244 -4.58 1.36 -17.70
CA THR A 244 -3.14 1.43 -17.98
C THR A 244 -2.40 0.42 -17.12
N VAL A 245 -1.65 -0.46 -17.77
CA VAL A 245 -0.66 -1.33 -17.16
C VAL A 245 0.69 -0.98 -17.76
N LEU A 246 1.55 -0.33 -16.99
CA LEU A 246 2.82 0.21 -17.46
C LEU A 246 3.99 -0.63 -16.98
N PHE A 247 4.82 -1.09 -17.89
CA PHE A 247 6.09 -1.73 -17.58
C PHE A 247 7.25 -0.79 -17.93
N HIS A 248 8.11 -0.51 -16.95
CA HIS A 248 9.23 0.42 -17.12
C HIS A 248 10.40 -0.18 -17.91
N ASP A 249 10.75 -1.45 -17.67
CA ASP A 249 11.83 -2.14 -18.38
C ASP A 249 11.55 -3.64 -18.53
N ASN A 250 11.33 -4.35 -17.42
CA ASN A 250 11.23 -5.79 -17.41
C ASN A 250 9.79 -6.26 -17.66
N PRO A 251 9.60 -7.29 -18.53
CA PRO A 251 8.32 -7.95 -18.69
C PRO A 251 7.95 -8.75 -17.43
N PRO A 252 6.69 -9.20 -17.29
CA PRO A 252 6.30 -10.06 -16.19
C PRO A 252 6.99 -11.44 -16.29
N THR A 253 7.17 -12.09 -15.14
CA THR A 253 7.61 -13.47 -15.08
C THR A 253 6.57 -14.40 -15.73
N LEU A 254 7.02 -15.30 -16.60
CA LEU A 254 6.13 -16.29 -17.21
C LEU A 254 5.76 -17.36 -16.20
N ASN A 255 4.65 -17.18 -15.52
CA ASN A 255 4.07 -18.12 -14.59
C ASN A 255 2.65 -18.55 -15.03
N ALA A 256 1.98 -19.37 -14.24
CA ALA A 256 0.66 -19.87 -14.57
C ALA A 256 -0.38 -18.74 -14.80
N TYR A 257 -0.28 -17.64 -14.06
CA TYR A 257 -1.24 -16.52 -14.13
C TYR A 257 -0.97 -15.55 -15.29
N ILE A 258 0.19 -15.67 -15.92
CA ILE A 258 0.51 -14.98 -17.19
C ILE A 258 0.24 -15.91 -18.39
N LEU A 259 0.58 -17.20 -18.26
CA LEU A 259 0.43 -18.17 -19.34
C LEU A 259 -1.01 -18.68 -19.52
N GLY A 260 -1.83 -18.60 -18.48
CA GLY A 260 -3.19 -19.14 -18.45
C GLY A 260 -3.27 -20.63 -18.14
N PHE A 261 -2.13 -21.28 -17.91
CA PHE A 261 -2.06 -22.68 -17.54
C PHE A 261 -0.83 -22.95 -16.66
N ASN A 262 -0.90 -23.99 -15.87
CA ASN A 262 0.24 -24.47 -15.10
C ASN A 262 1.23 -25.17 -16.04
N PRO A 263 2.46 -24.67 -16.21
CA PRO A 263 3.41 -25.22 -17.18
C PRO A 263 3.87 -26.64 -16.84
N SER A 264 3.77 -27.07 -15.57
CA SER A 264 4.16 -28.41 -15.14
C SER A 264 3.07 -29.46 -15.38
N THR A 265 1.79 -29.08 -15.29
CA THR A 265 0.66 -30.03 -15.39
C THR A 265 -0.16 -29.84 -16.67
N GLY A 266 0.00 -28.73 -17.38
CA GLY A 266 -0.84 -28.33 -18.51
C GLY A 266 -2.26 -27.89 -18.14
N ALA A 267 -2.63 -27.93 -16.85
CA ALA A 267 -3.96 -27.56 -16.40
C ALA A 267 -4.19 -26.04 -16.54
N GLY A 268 -5.34 -25.66 -17.07
CA GLY A 268 -5.73 -24.26 -17.17
C GLY A 268 -5.92 -23.61 -15.78
N VAL A 269 -5.55 -22.31 -15.67
CA VAL A 269 -5.83 -21.49 -14.49
C VAL A 269 -6.77 -20.36 -14.91
N GLY A 270 -7.95 -20.30 -14.27
CA GLY A 270 -9.06 -19.42 -14.70
C GLY A 270 -8.90 -17.94 -14.37
N ASN A 271 -7.84 -17.55 -13.67
CA ASN A 271 -7.70 -16.21 -13.07
C ASN A 271 -6.38 -15.56 -13.47
N THR A 272 -6.24 -15.25 -14.76
CA THR A 272 -5.00 -14.66 -15.30
C THR A 272 -5.05 -13.13 -15.27
N ALA A 273 -3.89 -12.50 -15.12
CA ALA A 273 -3.77 -11.05 -15.24
C ALA A 273 -4.28 -10.55 -16.60
N PHE A 274 -3.92 -11.21 -17.69
CA PHE A 274 -4.36 -10.83 -19.04
C PHE A 274 -5.87 -10.96 -19.26
N ASP A 275 -6.53 -11.93 -18.61
CA ASP A 275 -7.98 -12.06 -18.67
C ASP A 275 -8.66 -10.83 -18.04
N TRP A 276 -8.22 -10.45 -16.84
CA TRP A 276 -8.76 -9.29 -16.15
C TRP A 276 -8.44 -7.98 -16.86
N TRP A 277 -7.21 -7.81 -17.37
CA TRP A 277 -6.84 -6.63 -18.17
C TRP A 277 -7.65 -6.52 -19.47
N SER A 278 -7.85 -7.64 -20.17
CA SER A 278 -8.71 -7.68 -21.36
C SER A 278 -10.17 -7.31 -21.02
N SER A 279 -10.69 -7.87 -19.94
CA SER A 279 -12.07 -7.63 -19.49
C SER A 279 -12.30 -6.19 -19.06
N ALA A 280 -11.32 -5.54 -18.43
CA ALA A 280 -11.34 -4.12 -18.09
C ALA A 280 -11.11 -3.19 -19.30
N GLY A 281 -10.64 -3.75 -20.42
CA GLY A 281 -10.25 -2.99 -21.61
C GLY A 281 -8.95 -2.20 -21.43
N ALA A 282 -8.05 -2.71 -20.58
CA ALA A 282 -6.75 -2.10 -20.30
C ALA A 282 -5.82 -2.17 -21.52
N THR A 283 -4.85 -1.25 -21.54
CA THR A 283 -3.74 -1.24 -22.48
C THR A 283 -2.45 -1.46 -21.72
N VAL A 284 -1.64 -2.40 -22.17
CA VAL A 284 -0.28 -2.63 -21.67
C VAL A 284 0.68 -1.73 -22.41
N TYR A 285 1.47 -0.98 -21.68
CA TYR A 285 2.51 -0.13 -22.21
C TYR A 285 3.88 -0.71 -21.88
N ILE A 286 4.73 -0.81 -22.89
CA ILE A 286 6.09 -1.36 -22.77
C ILE A 286 7.11 -0.36 -23.32
N PRO A 287 8.34 -0.34 -22.80
CA PRO A 287 9.33 0.63 -23.24
C PRO A 287 9.81 0.34 -24.67
N LEU A 288 10.09 1.40 -25.42
CA LEU A 288 10.90 1.35 -26.62
C LEU A 288 12.36 1.01 -26.25
N ASN A 289 13.04 0.35 -27.18
CA ASN A 289 14.49 0.20 -27.09
C ASN A 289 15.21 1.56 -27.25
N ALA A 290 16.52 1.58 -27.02
CA ALA A 290 17.32 2.82 -27.09
C ALA A 290 17.33 3.45 -28.49
N ALA A 291 17.15 2.66 -29.57
CA ALA A 291 17.07 3.15 -30.95
C ALA A 291 15.68 3.73 -31.27
N LYS A 292 14.68 3.52 -30.39
CA LYS A 292 13.27 3.92 -30.58
C LYS A 292 12.62 3.36 -31.85
N ASP A 293 13.04 2.17 -32.24
CA ASP A 293 12.59 1.47 -33.46
C ASP A 293 11.86 0.14 -33.18
N GLY A 294 11.73 -0.25 -31.91
CA GLY A 294 11.05 -1.48 -31.54
C GLY A 294 11.08 -1.75 -30.04
N PRO A 295 10.70 -2.99 -29.64
CA PRO A 295 10.74 -3.39 -28.24
C PRO A 295 12.19 -3.59 -27.76
N THR A 296 12.39 -3.57 -26.44
CA THR A 296 13.67 -3.98 -25.85
C THR A 296 13.93 -5.47 -26.08
N GLU A 297 15.20 -5.89 -25.92
CA GLU A 297 15.57 -7.31 -26.03
C GLU A 297 14.81 -8.17 -25.02
N LYS A 298 14.56 -7.66 -23.82
CA LYS A 298 13.82 -8.36 -22.77
C LYS A 298 12.38 -8.68 -23.22
N TRP A 299 11.71 -7.72 -23.86
CA TRP A 299 10.36 -7.91 -24.38
C TRP A 299 10.32 -8.81 -25.62
N SER A 300 11.36 -8.78 -26.43
CA SER A 300 11.52 -9.72 -27.57
C SER A 300 11.73 -11.16 -27.07
N ALA A 301 12.52 -11.36 -26.02
CA ALA A 301 12.69 -12.65 -25.36
C ALA A 301 11.39 -13.14 -24.70
N PHE A 302 10.66 -12.24 -24.02
CA PHE A 302 9.34 -12.55 -23.46
C PHE A 302 8.38 -13.04 -24.55
N LYS A 303 8.28 -12.34 -25.67
CA LYS A 303 7.44 -12.77 -26.82
C LYS A 303 7.77 -14.19 -27.24
N THR A 304 9.05 -14.47 -27.50
CA THR A 304 9.51 -15.80 -27.95
C THR A 304 9.12 -16.89 -26.94
N ALA A 305 9.36 -16.68 -25.66
CA ALA A 305 9.05 -17.63 -24.62
C ALA A 305 7.54 -17.80 -24.40
N TYR A 306 6.76 -16.71 -24.48
CA TYR A 306 5.31 -16.73 -24.33
C TYR A 306 4.61 -17.51 -25.45
N GLU A 307 5.05 -17.30 -26.69
CA GLU A 307 4.53 -17.99 -27.88
C GLU A 307 4.92 -19.45 -27.89
N ALA A 308 6.15 -19.80 -27.45
CA ALA A 308 6.61 -21.16 -27.35
C ALA A 308 5.94 -21.96 -26.21
N ALA A 309 5.43 -21.27 -25.17
CA ALA A 309 4.83 -21.92 -24.01
C ALA A 309 3.51 -22.63 -24.34
N LYS A 310 2.72 -22.10 -25.26
CA LYS A 310 1.44 -22.69 -25.69
C LYS A 310 1.08 -22.28 -27.12
N ASP A 311 0.65 -23.23 -27.91
CA ASP A 311 0.17 -23.00 -29.27
C ASP A 311 -1.01 -22.02 -29.29
N GLY A 312 -0.88 -21.00 -30.12
CA GLY A 312 -1.84 -19.93 -30.32
C GLY A 312 -1.76 -18.78 -29.31
N ASN A 313 -0.89 -18.81 -28.28
CA ASN A 313 -0.47 -17.60 -27.59
C ASN A 313 0.39 -16.77 -28.53
N ALA A 314 0.17 -15.46 -28.55
CA ALA A 314 0.87 -14.58 -29.49
C ALA A 314 1.12 -13.18 -28.91
N VAL A 315 2.23 -12.59 -29.31
CA VAL A 315 2.52 -11.17 -29.05
C VAL A 315 2.80 -10.47 -30.38
N THR A 316 1.98 -9.50 -30.72
CA THR A 316 2.20 -8.62 -31.87
C THR A 316 2.67 -7.27 -31.35
N PHE A 317 3.90 -6.90 -31.63
CA PHE A 317 4.39 -5.57 -31.26
C PHE A 317 3.77 -4.50 -32.16
N PRO A 318 3.59 -3.27 -31.64
CA PRO A 318 3.19 -2.13 -32.47
C PRO A 318 4.18 -1.96 -33.64
N THR A 319 3.65 -1.58 -34.81
CA THR A 319 4.44 -1.21 -35.98
C THR A 319 4.36 0.30 -36.18
N ARG A 320 5.46 0.89 -36.67
CA ARG A 320 5.50 2.30 -36.99
C ARG A 320 4.93 2.53 -38.38
N ASP A 321 4.03 3.44 -38.48
CA ASP A 321 3.50 3.87 -39.78
C ASP A 321 4.59 4.59 -40.58
N ALA A 322 4.80 4.20 -41.82
CA ALA A 322 5.87 4.71 -42.67
C ALA A 322 5.65 6.17 -43.11
N GLU A 323 4.40 6.62 -43.20
CA GLU A 323 4.04 7.94 -43.66
C GLU A 323 3.96 8.94 -42.51
N THR A 324 3.31 8.59 -41.43
CA THR A 324 3.07 9.47 -40.28
C THR A 324 4.15 9.37 -39.22
N GLY A 325 4.90 8.26 -39.18
CA GLY A 325 5.87 7.99 -38.16
C GLY A 325 5.28 7.59 -36.79
N GLU A 326 3.96 7.47 -36.69
CA GLU A 326 3.27 7.11 -35.47
C GLU A 326 3.29 5.61 -35.20
N TRP A 327 3.32 5.25 -33.89
CA TRP A 327 3.20 3.87 -33.48
C TRP A 327 1.75 3.40 -33.46
N GLY A 328 1.49 2.30 -34.12
CA GLY A 328 0.20 1.62 -34.09
C GLY A 328 -0.10 0.94 -32.77
N VAL A 329 -1.00 -0.03 -32.78
CA VAL A 329 -1.42 -0.83 -31.63
C VAL A 329 -1.07 -2.28 -31.89
N GLY A 330 -0.28 -2.86 -31.00
CA GLY A 330 -0.03 -4.28 -30.95
C GLY A 330 -1.02 -5.02 -30.04
N SER A 331 -0.74 -6.28 -29.77
CA SER A 331 -1.61 -7.11 -28.93
C SER A 331 -0.84 -8.25 -28.23
N ILE A 332 -1.36 -8.67 -27.09
CA ILE A 332 -1.03 -9.91 -26.42
C ILE A 332 -2.27 -10.79 -26.44
N VAL A 333 -2.19 -11.99 -27.04
CA VAL A 333 -3.29 -12.93 -27.16
C VAL A 333 -3.10 -14.09 -26.22
N LEU A 334 -4.07 -14.31 -25.33
CA LEU A 334 -4.19 -15.50 -24.49
C LEU A 334 -5.22 -16.44 -25.09
N LYS A 335 -4.76 -17.35 -25.93
CA LYS A 335 -5.60 -18.21 -26.78
C LYS A 335 -6.57 -19.06 -25.98
N GLN A 336 -6.14 -19.61 -24.87
CA GLN A 336 -6.94 -20.51 -24.04
C GLN A 336 -8.27 -19.89 -23.60
N TYR A 337 -8.31 -18.57 -23.36
CA TYR A 337 -9.48 -17.84 -22.91
C TYR A 337 -10.06 -16.92 -23.97
N ASN A 338 -9.53 -17.00 -25.20
CA ASN A 338 -9.92 -16.09 -26.30
C ASN A 338 -9.89 -14.61 -25.87
N LYS A 339 -8.80 -14.22 -25.18
CA LYS A 339 -8.62 -12.87 -24.67
C LYS A 339 -7.50 -12.16 -25.42
N THR A 340 -7.70 -10.88 -25.66
CA THR A 340 -6.71 -10.02 -26.33
C THR A 340 -6.57 -8.73 -25.53
N VAL A 341 -5.33 -8.40 -25.18
CA VAL A 341 -4.97 -7.15 -24.52
C VAL A 341 -4.22 -6.27 -25.50
N LYS A 342 -4.56 -4.99 -25.55
CA LYS A 342 -3.87 -4.01 -26.39
C LYS A 342 -2.45 -3.78 -25.87
N LEU A 343 -1.50 -3.61 -26.80
CA LEU A 343 -0.10 -3.33 -26.51
C LEU A 343 0.32 -2.03 -27.19
N ARG A 344 1.00 -1.15 -26.48
CA ARG A 344 1.56 0.09 -27.01
C ARG A 344 3.00 0.27 -26.53
N PHE A 345 3.76 1.01 -27.30
CA PHE A 345 5.04 1.53 -26.82
C PHE A 345 4.86 2.83 -26.04
N TRP A 346 5.78 3.09 -25.12
CA TRP A 346 5.91 4.35 -24.41
C TRP A 346 7.38 4.77 -24.32
N GLU A 347 7.61 6.06 -24.11
CA GLU A 347 8.94 6.63 -23.93
C GLU A 347 9.04 7.25 -22.53
N PRO A 348 10.01 6.83 -21.68
CA PRO A 348 10.13 7.31 -20.31
C PRO A 348 10.22 8.84 -20.15
N ASP A 349 10.79 9.53 -21.12
CA ASP A 349 11.10 10.97 -21.06
C ASP A 349 10.05 11.85 -21.77
N SER A 350 8.93 11.29 -22.21
CA SER A 350 7.93 12.02 -22.99
C SER A 350 6.83 12.61 -22.09
N GLN A 351 6.20 13.70 -22.55
CA GLN A 351 4.96 14.22 -21.94
C GLN A 351 3.84 13.15 -21.86
N THR A 352 3.95 12.11 -22.68
CA THR A 352 3.08 10.94 -22.68
C THR A 352 3.12 10.21 -21.35
N THR A 353 4.28 10.12 -20.70
CA THR A 353 4.44 9.52 -19.36
C THR A 353 3.58 10.24 -18.33
N THR A 354 3.64 11.56 -18.28
CA THR A 354 2.84 12.37 -17.35
C THR A 354 1.34 12.18 -17.60
N ALA A 355 0.93 12.07 -18.87
CA ALA A 355 -0.47 11.85 -19.23
C ALA A 355 -0.95 10.41 -18.90
N LEU A 356 -0.07 9.40 -19.02
CA LEU A 356 -0.39 8.01 -18.66
C LEU A 356 -0.51 7.83 -17.15
N LEU A 357 0.25 8.60 -16.37
CA LEU A 357 0.29 8.57 -14.91
C LEU A 357 -0.65 9.60 -14.26
N ALA A 358 -1.41 10.37 -15.04
CA ALA A 358 -2.45 11.25 -14.50
C ALA A 358 -3.59 10.40 -13.91
N TYR A 359 -3.64 10.33 -12.60
CA TYR A 359 -4.65 9.60 -11.82
C TYR A 359 -6.00 10.31 -11.73
#